data_32b7a770f4b9c181600ef56a663a8892
#
_entry.id   32b7a770f4b9c181600ef56a663a8892
#
_cell.length_a   1.000
_cell.length_b   1.000
_cell.length_c   1.000
_cell.angle_alpha   90.00
_cell.angle_beta   90.00
_cell.angle_gamma   90.00
#
_symmetry.space_group_name_H-M   'P 1'
#
loop_
_entity.id
_entity.type
_entity.pdbx_description
1 polymer ?
#
loop_
_entity_poly.entity_id
_entity_poly.type
_entity_poly.pdbx_seq_one_letter_code
_entity_poly.pdbx_strand_id
1 'polypeptide(L)'
;MSNQILDNPFPFSNTNKRYYTLSYYYKEKYGQKVCKVPLDAGFTCPNRDGKTGFGGCTFCSSQGSGDSILARRSSLAIQFEEGLERMRRKWPNALGVAYFQAYSNTYADLETLKAVYDPFFEREDVLEISIATRADCLNDEIVEYLSGMAKRKPVWIELGLQSIFDETMKPLNRGHSSALVFEWIEKLKKTPIRSCVHLINGLPNETLEMMKESVKKVGEVHPDAIKIHMLHVVKNSIMGEQYLVSPFPLLERDEYVDLIVSQLETLPMDMM
;
A
#
# COMPACT_ATOMS: atom_id res chain seq x y z
N MET A 1 -8.14 -25.71 39.10
CA MET A 1 -8.64 -24.41 38.59
C MET A 1 -8.69 -24.53 37.08
N SER A 2 -9.88 -24.68 36.52
CA SER A 2 -10.08 -24.76 35.06
C SER A 2 -9.76 -23.40 34.45
N ASN A 3 -8.73 -23.33 33.61
CA ASN A 3 -8.53 -22.19 32.74
C ASN A 3 -9.76 -22.12 31.81
N GLN A 4 -10.71 -21.28 32.14
CA GLN A 4 -11.69 -20.84 31.17
C GLN A 4 -10.90 -20.07 30.09
N ILE A 5 -10.73 -20.71 28.94
CA ILE A 5 -10.34 -20.02 27.72
C ILE A 5 -11.49 -19.05 27.46
N LEU A 6 -11.27 -17.78 27.76
CA LEU A 6 -12.19 -16.71 27.38
C LEU A 6 -12.32 -16.80 25.85
N ASP A 7 -13.53 -17.04 25.37
CA ASP A 7 -13.82 -16.99 23.94
C ASP A 7 -13.27 -15.68 23.38
N ASN A 8 -12.38 -15.78 22.38
CA ASN A 8 -11.84 -14.60 21.73
C ASN A 8 -12.98 -13.89 20.99
N PRO A 9 -13.44 -12.70 21.45
CA PRO A 9 -14.54 -11.99 20.79
C PRO A 9 -14.17 -11.40 19.43
N PHE A 10 -12.91 -11.50 19.02
CA PHE A 10 -12.39 -10.93 17.80
C PHE A 10 -12.03 -12.02 16.80
N PRO A 11 -12.89 -12.28 15.80
CA PRO A 11 -12.76 -13.44 14.90
C PRO A 11 -11.51 -13.43 14.02
N PHE A 12 -10.91 -12.24 13.81
CA PHE A 12 -9.73 -12.07 12.95
C PHE A 12 -8.45 -11.81 13.74
N SER A 13 -8.39 -12.24 15.00
CA SER A 13 -7.20 -12.10 15.82
C SER A 13 -7.08 -13.24 16.82
N ASN A 14 -5.89 -13.85 16.91
CA ASN A 14 -5.47 -14.75 17.97
C ASN A 14 -4.51 -14.10 18.96
N THR A 15 -4.46 -12.78 18.94
CA THR A 15 -3.67 -11.93 19.85
C THR A 15 -4.60 -10.93 20.57
N ASN A 16 -4.04 -9.97 21.30
CA ASN A 16 -4.82 -8.88 21.91
C ASN A 16 -5.27 -7.79 20.92
N LYS A 17 -5.04 -7.95 19.62
CA LYS A 17 -5.46 -6.99 18.59
C LYS A 17 -6.93 -7.19 18.24
N ARG A 18 -7.67 -6.08 18.15
CA ARG A 18 -9.12 -6.04 17.94
C ARG A 18 -9.51 -5.82 16.48
N TYR A 19 -8.56 -5.89 15.55
CA TYR A 19 -8.76 -5.66 14.13
C TYR A 19 -8.02 -6.70 13.30
N TYR A 20 -8.48 -6.93 12.08
CA TYR A 20 -7.89 -7.88 11.15
C TYR A 20 -6.53 -7.36 10.66
N THR A 21 -5.46 -8.08 10.94
CA THR A 21 -4.11 -7.66 10.56
C THR A 21 -3.55 -8.51 9.42
N LEU A 22 -2.74 -7.90 8.56
CA LEU A 22 -1.99 -8.63 7.53
C LEU A 22 -1.15 -9.79 8.11
N SER A 23 -0.63 -9.63 9.32
CA SER A 23 0.13 -10.70 10.01
C SER A 23 -0.75 -11.88 10.38
N TYR A 24 -2.01 -11.65 10.79
CA TYR A 24 -2.97 -12.69 11.08
C TYR A 24 -3.40 -13.40 9.80
N TYR A 25 -3.76 -12.64 8.75
CA TYR A 25 -4.07 -13.18 7.42
C TYR A 25 -2.98 -14.14 6.92
N TYR A 26 -1.72 -13.73 6.96
CA TYR A 26 -0.62 -14.57 6.51
C TYR A 26 -0.44 -15.81 7.37
N LYS A 27 -0.60 -15.68 8.70
CA LYS A 27 -0.48 -16.82 9.61
C LYS A 27 -1.57 -17.85 9.36
N GLU A 28 -2.81 -17.41 9.21
CA GLU A 28 -3.94 -18.32 8.91
C GLU A 28 -3.78 -18.99 7.54
N LYS A 29 -3.38 -18.22 6.54
CA LYS A 29 -3.27 -18.72 5.17
C LYS A 29 -2.06 -19.63 4.92
N TYR A 30 -0.93 -19.31 5.51
CA TYR A 30 0.35 -19.95 5.21
C TYR A 30 0.98 -20.67 6.42
N GLY A 31 0.41 -20.57 7.60
CA GLY A 31 0.88 -21.23 8.82
C GLY A 31 2.20 -20.68 9.39
N GLN A 32 2.81 -19.69 8.73
CA GLN A 32 4.13 -19.18 9.09
C GLN A 32 4.31 -17.68 8.81
N LYS A 33 5.47 -17.15 9.17
CA LYS A 33 5.81 -15.74 8.92
C LYS A 33 5.96 -15.48 7.43
N VAL A 34 5.25 -14.46 6.95
CA VAL A 34 5.40 -13.94 5.58
C VAL A 34 5.87 -12.49 5.66
N CYS A 35 6.77 -12.10 4.77
CA CYS A 35 7.35 -10.77 4.69
C CYS A 35 7.18 -10.19 3.29
N LYS A 36 6.69 -8.95 3.20
CA LYS A 36 6.77 -8.18 1.95
C LYS A 36 8.22 -7.76 1.72
N VAL A 37 8.75 -8.11 0.55
CA VAL A 37 10.08 -7.72 0.08
C VAL A 37 9.91 -6.60 -0.92
N PRO A 38 10.30 -5.36 -0.57
CA PRO A 38 10.12 -4.21 -1.46
C PRO A 38 11.09 -4.27 -2.65
N LEU A 39 10.55 -4.03 -3.84
CA LEU A 39 11.25 -4.09 -5.12
C LEU A 39 11.10 -2.77 -5.88
N ASP A 40 12.15 -2.35 -6.56
CA ASP A 40 12.15 -1.25 -7.51
C ASP A 40 12.33 -1.78 -8.93
N ALA A 41 11.26 -1.74 -9.71
CA ALA A 41 11.25 -2.20 -11.10
C ALA A 41 11.69 -1.12 -12.11
N GLY A 42 12.12 0.04 -11.63
CA GLY A 42 12.61 1.13 -12.48
C GLY A 42 11.50 1.95 -13.14
N PHE A 43 10.25 1.80 -12.71
CA PHE A 43 9.14 2.61 -13.22
C PHE A 43 9.21 4.06 -12.73
N THR A 44 8.34 4.92 -13.26
CA THR A 44 8.15 6.32 -12.85
C THR A 44 6.67 6.59 -12.56
N CYS A 45 6.29 7.85 -12.49
CA CYS A 45 4.91 8.29 -12.30
C CYS A 45 4.53 9.33 -13.37
N PRO A 46 3.27 9.36 -13.85
CA PRO A 46 2.82 10.32 -14.86
C PRO A 46 2.85 11.78 -14.39
N ASN A 47 2.89 12.05 -13.09
CA ASN A 47 3.09 13.39 -12.53
C ASN A 47 4.56 13.74 -12.28
N ARG A 48 5.52 12.94 -12.79
CA ARG A 48 6.96 13.20 -12.77
C ARG A 48 7.53 13.45 -14.15
N ASP A 49 7.08 12.72 -15.15
CA ASP A 49 7.62 12.76 -16.51
C ASP A 49 6.87 13.73 -17.46
N GLY A 50 5.88 14.44 -16.93
CA GLY A 50 5.16 15.48 -17.65
C GLY A 50 3.84 15.04 -18.29
N LYS A 51 3.43 13.77 -18.18
CA LYS A 51 2.15 13.32 -18.73
C LYS A 51 0.94 13.95 -18.04
N THR A 52 0.96 13.99 -16.70
CA THR A 52 -0.08 14.66 -15.89
C THR A 52 0.48 15.79 -15.01
N GLY A 53 1.81 15.94 -14.92
CA GLY A 53 2.50 16.93 -14.12
C GLY A 53 3.99 16.64 -14.01
N PHE A 54 4.71 17.51 -13.30
CA PHE A 54 6.15 17.39 -13.05
C PHE A 54 6.43 17.30 -11.55
N GLY A 55 7.59 16.76 -11.17
CA GLY A 55 8.11 16.71 -9.79
C GLY A 55 7.54 15.62 -8.92
N GLY A 56 6.40 15.02 -9.27
CA GLY A 56 5.70 14.02 -8.47
C GLY A 56 4.87 14.61 -7.34
N CYS A 57 4.27 13.75 -6.51
CA CYS A 57 3.58 14.20 -5.29
C CYS A 57 4.56 14.88 -4.35
N THR A 58 4.17 16.00 -3.74
CA THR A 58 5.07 16.82 -2.90
C THR A 58 5.61 16.08 -1.69
N PHE A 59 4.86 15.13 -1.15
CA PHE A 59 5.25 14.30 -0.01
C PHE A 59 6.17 13.12 -0.37
N CYS A 60 6.30 12.76 -1.66
CA CYS A 60 7.19 11.69 -2.08
C CYS A 60 8.65 12.16 -2.14
N SER A 61 9.56 11.32 -1.65
CA SER A 61 10.98 11.51 -1.88
C SER A 61 11.33 11.39 -3.38
N SER A 62 12.55 11.77 -3.73
CA SER A 62 13.09 11.53 -5.08
C SER A 62 13.13 10.05 -5.47
N GLN A 63 13.03 9.15 -4.47
CA GLN A 63 13.05 7.71 -4.62
C GLN A 63 11.65 7.08 -4.81
N GLY A 64 10.60 7.90 -4.90
CA GLY A 64 9.23 7.40 -5.14
C GLY A 64 8.72 6.40 -4.11
N SER A 65 8.95 6.63 -2.82
CA SER A 65 8.64 5.71 -1.70
C SER A 65 9.47 4.42 -1.68
N GLY A 66 10.58 4.38 -2.42
CA GLY A 66 11.51 3.25 -2.48
C GLY A 66 12.74 3.40 -1.57
N ASP A 67 12.72 4.32 -0.59
CA ASP A 67 13.88 4.64 0.25
C ASP A 67 14.42 3.44 1.06
N SER A 68 13.60 2.44 1.31
CA SER A 68 13.97 1.21 2.03
C SER A 68 14.57 0.11 1.15
N ILE A 69 14.60 0.29 -0.16
CA ILE A 69 15.10 -0.72 -1.11
C ILE A 69 16.63 -0.62 -1.19
N LEU A 70 17.33 -1.65 -0.73
CA LEU A 70 18.80 -1.62 -0.60
C LEU A 70 19.52 -1.85 -1.93
N ALA A 71 19.07 -2.82 -2.70
CA ALA A 71 19.74 -3.28 -3.92
C ALA A 71 19.12 -2.68 -5.20
N ARG A 72 18.66 -1.45 -5.17
CA ARG A 72 17.90 -0.79 -6.28
C ARG A 72 18.55 -0.92 -7.66
N ARG A 73 19.86 -0.98 -7.74
CA ARG A 73 20.61 -1.06 -9.02
C ARG A 73 20.82 -2.49 -9.49
N SER A 74 20.44 -3.48 -8.69
CA SER A 74 20.54 -4.90 -9.02
C SER A 74 19.29 -5.36 -9.76
N SER A 75 19.35 -6.54 -10.38
CA SER A 75 18.18 -7.17 -10.97
C SER A 75 17.09 -7.43 -9.92
N LEU A 76 15.83 -7.47 -10.33
CA LEU A 76 14.70 -7.71 -9.43
C LEU A 76 14.83 -9.04 -8.67
N ALA A 77 15.41 -10.07 -9.30
CA ALA A 77 15.69 -11.34 -8.64
C ALA A 77 16.65 -11.15 -7.45
N ILE A 78 17.75 -10.44 -7.65
CA ILE A 78 18.73 -10.13 -6.59
C ILE A 78 18.10 -9.27 -5.50
N GLN A 79 17.31 -8.23 -5.86
CA GLN A 79 16.59 -7.42 -4.88
C GLN A 79 15.70 -8.29 -3.98
N PHE A 80 14.98 -9.25 -4.57
CA PHE A 80 14.10 -10.13 -3.84
C PHE A 80 14.88 -11.09 -2.92
N GLU A 81 15.92 -11.73 -3.44
CA GLU A 81 16.74 -12.69 -2.71
C GLU A 81 17.42 -12.04 -1.49
N GLU A 82 18.11 -10.92 -1.70
CA GLU A 82 18.78 -10.19 -0.61
C GLU A 82 17.78 -9.63 0.41
N GLY A 83 16.63 -9.13 -0.08
CA GLY A 83 15.55 -8.64 0.78
C GLY A 83 14.96 -9.75 1.65
N LEU A 84 14.68 -10.91 1.08
CA LEU A 84 14.15 -12.06 1.81
C LEU A 84 15.19 -12.64 2.79
N GLU A 85 16.45 -12.74 2.38
CA GLU A 85 17.54 -13.18 3.25
C GLU A 85 17.70 -12.26 4.47
N ARG A 86 17.63 -10.94 4.28
CA ARG A 86 17.63 -9.98 5.38
C ARG A 86 16.50 -10.24 6.37
N MET A 87 15.27 -10.53 5.88
CA MET A 87 14.14 -10.87 6.74
C MET A 87 14.36 -12.19 7.48
N ARG A 88 14.97 -13.17 6.82
CA ARG A 88 15.30 -14.49 7.39
C ARG A 88 16.34 -14.44 8.51
N ARG A 89 17.16 -13.42 8.60
CA ARG A 89 18.03 -13.19 9.78
C ARG A 89 17.23 -13.07 11.08
N LYS A 90 16.04 -12.50 11.00
CA LYS A 90 15.12 -12.36 12.16
C LYS A 90 14.08 -13.49 12.22
N TRP A 91 13.65 -13.99 11.09
CA TRP A 91 12.63 -15.04 10.94
C TRP A 91 13.13 -16.10 9.94
N PRO A 92 13.89 -17.11 10.40
CA PRO A 92 14.62 -18.03 9.50
C PRO A 92 13.76 -18.73 8.44
N ASN A 93 12.50 -19.02 8.75
CA ASN A 93 11.57 -19.71 7.85
C ASN A 93 10.60 -18.74 7.15
N ALA A 94 10.89 -17.43 7.11
CA ALA A 94 10.01 -16.49 6.46
C ALA A 94 9.88 -16.76 4.95
N LEU A 95 8.64 -16.69 4.46
CA LEU A 95 8.31 -16.69 3.04
C LEU A 95 8.17 -15.26 2.52
N GLY A 96 8.29 -15.07 1.21
CA GLY A 96 8.30 -13.77 0.58
C GLY A 96 7.04 -13.42 -0.18
N VAL A 97 6.65 -12.14 -0.13
CA VAL A 97 5.74 -11.51 -1.09
C VAL A 97 6.58 -10.53 -1.91
N ALA A 98 6.54 -10.65 -3.22
CA ALA A 98 7.18 -9.68 -4.10
C ALA A 98 6.34 -8.39 -4.09
N TYR A 99 6.90 -7.31 -3.50
CA TYR A 99 6.20 -6.05 -3.33
C TYR A 99 6.83 -4.96 -4.19
N PHE A 100 6.22 -4.68 -5.33
CA PHE A 100 6.61 -3.60 -6.22
C PHE A 100 6.10 -2.28 -5.69
N GLN A 101 6.98 -1.50 -5.08
CA GLN A 101 6.58 -0.36 -4.25
C GLN A 101 7.03 0.99 -4.80
N ALA A 102 8.22 1.09 -5.39
CA ALA A 102 8.75 2.36 -5.88
C ALA A 102 7.92 2.88 -7.05
N TYR A 103 7.43 4.12 -6.96
CA TYR A 103 6.65 4.82 -7.99
C TYR A 103 5.31 4.16 -8.35
N SER A 104 4.93 4.14 -9.65
CA SER A 104 3.66 3.57 -10.16
C SER A 104 3.96 2.34 -10.99
N ASN A 105 3.75 1.17 -10.41
CA ASN A 105 4.21 -0.09 -10.97
C ASN A 105 3.29 -0.70 -12.05
N THR A 106 2.30 0.05 -12.53
CA THR A 106 1.51 -0.27 -13.72
C THR A 106 1.65 0.80 -14.81
N TYR A 107 2.62 1.72 -14.65
CA TYR A 107 2.85 2.81 -15.60
C TYR A 107 3.88 2.40 -16.66
N ALA A 108 3.48 1.48 -17.54
CA ALA A 108 4.21 1.01 -18.69
C ALA A 108 3.23 0.31 -19.66
N ASP A 109 3.70 -0.05 -20.86
CA ASP A 109 2.97 -0.95 -21.76
C ASP A 109 2.88 -2.38 -21.19
N LEU A 110 1.91 -3.15 -21.68
CA LEU A 110 1.63 -4.48 -21.14
C LEU A 110 2.81 -5.46 -21.31
N GLU A 111 3.56 -5.39 -22.40
CA GLU A 111 4.69 -6.28 -22.64
C GLU A 111 5.83 -6.02 -21.65
N THR A 112 6.09 -4.75 -21.35
CA THR A 112 7.02 -4.35 -20.28
C THR A 112 6.56 -4.88 -18.92
N LEU A 113 5.26 -4.77 -18.60
CA LEU A 113 4.72 -5.29 -17.34
C LEU A 113 4.83 -6.82 -17.24
N LYS A 114 4.55 -7.55 -18.32
CA LYS A 114 4.73 -9.01 -18.38
C LYS A 114 6.20 -9.38 -18.13
N ALA A 115 7.13 -8.73 -18.83
CA ALA A 115 8.56 -9.00 -18.64
C ALA A 115 9.03 -8.79 -17.19
N VAL A 116 8.41 -7.86 -16.44
CA VAL A 116 8.69 -7.60 -15.03
C VAL A 116 8.05 -8.64 -14.12
N TYR A 117 6.78 -8.98 -14.35
CA TYR A 117 5.99 -9.76 -13.40
C TYR A 117 6.03 -11.27 -13.65
N ASP A 118 6.02 -11.74 -14.90
CA ASP A 118 5.99 -13.17 -15.22
C ASP A 118 7.07 -13.98 -14.50
N PRO A 119 8.35 -13.52 -14.40
CA PRO A 119 9.36 -14.25 -13.65
C PRO A 119 9.02 -14.50 -12.18
N PHE A 120 8.27 -13.58 -11.54
CA PHE A 120 7.87 -13.72 -10.13
C PHE A 120 6.67 -14.67 -9.96
N PHE A 121 5.84 -14.84 -10.99
CA PHE A 121 4.77 -15.83 -10.95
C PHE A 121 5.32 -17.27 -11.04
N GLU A 122 6.48 -17.47 -11.65
CA GLU A 122 7.12 -18.78 -11.75
C GLU A 122 7.97 -19.15 -10.51
N ARG A 123 8.32 -18.20 -9.65
CA ARG A 123 9.16 -18.45 -8.46
C ARG A 123 8.36 -19.16 -7.35
N GLU A 124 8.85 -20.30 -6.86
CA GLU A 124 8.22 -21.03 -5.75
C GLU A 124 8.35 -20.32 -4.39
N ASP A 125 9.43 -19.52 -4.22
CA ASP A 125 9.69 -18.76 -2.99
C ASP A 125 8.91 -17.44 -2.90
N VAL A 126 8.12 -17.09 -3.93
CA VAL A 126 7.19 -15.96 -3.96
C VAL A 126 5.76 -16.46 -3.75
N LEU A 127 5.16 -16.12 -2.62
CA LEU A 127 3.79 -16.53 -2.28
C LEU A 127 2.70 -15.71 -2.95
N GLU A 128 2.90 -14.39 -2.96
CA GLU A 128 1.95 -13.41 -3.48
C GLU A 128 2.72 -12.29 -4.19
N ILE A 129 2.05 -11.59 -5.07
CA ILE A 129 2.58 -10.39 -5.73
C ILE A 129 1.74 -9.20 -5.32
N SER A 130 2.39 -8.15 -4.85
CA SER A 130 1.77 -6.90 -4.42
C SER A 130 2.32 -5.74 -5.26
N ILE A 131 1.44 -4.99 -5.90
CA ILE A 131 1.77 -3.96 -6.90
C ILE A 131 1.19 -2.63 -6.41
N ALA A 132 2.08 -1.75 -5.91
CA ALA A 132 1.68 -0.39 -5.55
C ALA A 132 1.62 0.48 -6.79
N THR A 133 0.50 1.16 -6.97
CA THR A 133 0.30 1.99 -8.15
C THR A 133 -0.67 3.15 -7.90
N ARG A 134 -0.88 3.94 -8.92
CA ARG A 134 -1.85 5.04 -9.01
C ARG A 134 -3.06 4.58 -9.81
N ALA A 135 -4.24 5.11 -9.49
CA ALA A 135 -5.47 4.78 -10.20
C ALA A 135 -5.43 5.19 -11.69
N ASP A 136 -4.78 6.31 -12.00
CA ASP A 136 -4.59 6.80 -13.37
C ASP A 136 -3.53 6.04 -14.19
N CYS A 137 -2.90 5.02 -13.60
CA CYS A 137 -1.97 4.10 -14.25
C CYS A 137 -2.57 2.70 -14.47
N LEU A 138 -3.86 2.51 -14.18
CA LEU A 138 -4.58 1.28 -14.49
C LEU A 138 -5.39 1.44 -15.78
N ASN A 139 -5.56 0.33 -16.49
CA ASN A 139 -6.51 0.16 -17.59
C ASN A 139 -7.06 -1.26 -17.61
N ASP A 140 -8.09 -1.52 -18.39
CA ASP A 140 -8.77 -2.81 -18.42
C ASP A 140 -7.85 -3.94 -18.93
N GLU A 141 -6.95 -3.66 -19.87
CA GLU A 141 -5.98 -4.63 -20.41
C GLU A 141 -5.01 -5.14 -19.31
N ILE A 142 -4.45 -4.22 -18.52
CA ILE A 142 -3.57 -4.56 -17.39
C ILE A 142 -4.33 -5.37 -16.34
N VAL A 143 -5.56 -4.97 -16.01
CA VAL A 143 -6.39 -5.68 -15.04
C VAL A 143 -6.79 -7.07 -15.55
N GLU A 144 -7.08 -7.24 -16.82
CA GLU A 144 -7.35 -8.55 -17.42
C GLU A 144 -6.13 -9.47 -17.31
N TYR A 145 -4.94 -9.01 -17.70
CA TYR A 145 -3.69 -9.74 -17.54
C TYR A 145 -3.46 -10.17 -16.08
N LEU A 146 -3.50 -9.23 -15.15
CA LEU A 146 -3.27 -9.52 -13.72
C LEU A 146 -4.36 -10.43 -13.15
N SER A 147 -5.61 -10.35 -13.62
CA SER A 147 -6.70 -11.26 -13.25
C SER A 147 -6.43 -12.69 -13.70
N GLY A 148 -5.88 -12.86 -14.89
CA GLY A 148 -5.41 -14.16 -15.37
C GLY A 148 -4.34 -14.75 -14.47
N MET A 149 -3.36 -13.93 -14.08
CA MET A 149 -2.26 -14.34 -13.21
C MET A 149 -2.70 -14.58 -11.77
N ALA A 150 -3.70 -13.84 -11.28
CA ALA A 150 -4.26 -14.00 -9.93
C ALA A 150 -4.92 -15.37 -9.70
N LYS A 151 -5.28 -16.10 -10.75
CA LYS A 151 -5.76 -17.51 -10.67
C LYS A 151 -4.64 -18.48 -10.33
N ARG A 152 -3.38 -18.11 -10.56
CA ARG A 152 -2.20 -18.96 -10.31
C ARG A 152 -1.55 -18.62 -8.97
N LYS A 153 -1.45 -17.33 -8.64
CA LYS A 153 -0.81 -16.82 -7.43
C LYS A 153 -1.52 -15.53 -7.01
N PRO A 154 -1.83 -15.32 -5.72
CA PRO A 154 -2.53 -14.12 -5.28
C PRO A 154 -1.84 -12.83 -5.74
N VAL A 155 -2.63 -11.92 -6.29
CA VAL A 155 -2.21 -10.59 -6.72
C VAL A 155 -2.94 -9.54 -5.91
N TRP A 156 -2.20 -8.55 -5.43
CA TRP A 156 -2.70 -7.36 -4.76
C TRP A 156 -2.41 -6.12 -5.60
N ILE A 157 -3.41 -5.29 -5.79
CA ILE A 157 -3.24 -3.90 -6.27
C ILE A 157 -3.36 -2.98 -5.08
N GLU A 158 -2.28 -2.25 -4.77
CA GLU A 158 -2.23 -1.27 -3.68
C GLU A 158 -2.37 0.14 -4.25
N LEU A 159 -3.55 0.74 -4.05
CA LEU A 159 -3.90 2.04 -4.61
C LEU A 159 -3.62 3.17 -3.62
N GLY A 160 -2.79 4.11 -4.02
CA GLY A 160 -2.58 5.33 -3.25
C GLY A 160 -3.75 6.29 -3.41
N LEU A 161 -4.71 6.30 -2.51
CA LEU A 161 -5.75 7.33 -2.39
C LEU A 161 -5.21 8.55 -1.66
N GLN A 162 -4.60 8.33 -0.52
CA GLN A 162 -3.99 9.25 0.43
C GLN A 162 -5.04 10.05 1.24
N SER A 163 -6.03 10.66 0.58
CA SER A 163 -7.19 11.35 1.13
C SER A 163 -8.36 11.25 0.15
N ILE A 164 -9.60 11.34 0.63
CA ILE A 164 -10.80 11.47 -0.21
C ILE A 164 -11.02 12.91 -0.68
N PHE A 165 -10.36 13.88 -0.06
CA PHE A 165 -10.54 15.31 -0.34
C PHE A 165 -9.62 15.76 -1.48
N ASP A 166 -10.18 15.87 -2.67
CA ASP A 166 -9.44 16.28 -3.87
C ASP A 166 -8.82 17.68 -3.70
N GLU A 167 -9.44 18.57 -2.92
CA GLU A 167 -8.90 19.90 -2.61
C GLU A 167 -7.61 19.82 -1.78
N THR A 168 -7.48 18.83 -0.87
CA THR A 168 -6.22 18.53 -0.18
C THR A 168 -5.17 17.99 -1.15
N MET A 169 -5.60 17.11 -2.07
CA MET A 169 -4.67 16.38 -2.95
C MET A 169 -4.15 17.21 -4.12
N LYS A 170 -4.89 18.25 -4.54
CA LYS A 170 -4.53 19.13 -5.66
C LYS A 170 -3.21 19.89 -5.42
N PRO A 171 -3.02 20.64 -4.31
CA PRO A 171 -1.73 21.29 -4.01
C PRO A 171 -0.60 20.29 -3.74
N LEU A 172 -0.90 19.05 -3.40
CA LEU A 172 0.09 17.99 -3.22
C LEU A 172 0.50 17.31 -4.54
N ASN A 173 0.04 17.83 -5.68
CA ASN A 173 0.37 17.35 -7.04
C ASN A 173 0.02 15.87 -7.26
N ARG A 174 -1.13 15.41 -6.71
CA ARG A 174 -1.56 14.01 -6.86
C ARG A 174 -1.91 13.69 -8.31
N GLY A 175 -2.62 14.58 -9.01
CA GLY A 175 -2.89 14.52 -10.45
C GLY A 175 -4.06 13.61 -10.87
N HIS A 176 -4.78 12.97 -9.95
CA HIS A 176 -6.04 12.26 -10.21
C HIS A 176 -7.01 12.42 -9.02
N SER A 177 -8.29 12.21 -9.26
CA SER A 177 -9.35 12.33 -8.25
C SER A 177 -9.48 11.10 -7.37
N SER A 178 -10.10 11.27 -6.21
CA SER A 178 -10.52 10.18 -5.33
C SER A 178 -11.58 9.29 -5.99
N ALA A 179 -12.49 9.86 -6.78
CA ALA A 179 -13.52 9.13 -7.51
C ALA A 179 -12.94 8.04 -8.43
N LEU A 180 -11.83 8.33 -9.13
CA LEU A 180 -11.16 7.35 -9.98
C LEU A 180 -10.62 6.14 -9.18
N VAL A 181 -10.14 6.37 -7.95
CA VAL A 181 -9.70 5.28 -7.08
C VAL A 181 -10.86 4.38 -6.72
N PHE A 182 -12.00 4.95 -6.34
CA PHE A 182 -13.21 4.20 -5.99
C PHE A 182 -13.78 3.43 -7.20
N GLU A 183 -13.76 4.02 -8.38
CA GLU A 183 -14.12 3.32 -9.61
C GLU A 183 -13.29 2.05 -9.83
N TRP A 184 -11.96 2.16 -9.67
CA TRP A 184 -11.09 0.99 -9.80
C TRP A 184 -11.30 -0.05 -8.70
N ILE A 185 -11.59 0.35 -7.46
CA ILE A 185 -11.92 -0.61 -6.41
C ILE A 185 -13.16 -1.42 -6.80
N GLU A 186 -14.21 -0.75 -7.30
CA GLU A 186 -15.44 -1.44 -7.74
C GLU A 186 -15.20 -2.37 -8.97
N LYS A 187 -14.28 -2.01 -9.85
CA LYS A 187 -13.85 -2.90 -10.95
C LYS A 187 -13.06 -4.09 -10.43
N LEU A 188 -12.10 -3.88 -9.53
CA LEU A 188 -11.26 -4.93 -8.96
C LEU A 188 -12.05 -5.96 -8.17
N LYS A 189 -13.10 -5.58 -7.46
CA LYS A 189 -14.01 -6.51 -6.77
C LYS A 189 -14.64 -7.57 -7.68
N LYS A 190 -14.74 -7.31 -8.98
CA LYS A 190 -15.28 -8.24 -9.97
C LYS A 190 -14.23 -9.22 -10.52
N THR A 191 -13.02 -9.18 -9.98
CA THR A 191 -11.86 -9.96 -10.41
C THR A 191 -11.30 -10.77 -9.24
N PRO A 192 -10.40 -11.74 -9.46
CA PRO A 192 -9.68 -12.41 -8.39
C PRO A 192 -8.55 -11.58 -7.78
N ILE A 193 -8.31 -10.34 -8.26
CA ILE A 193 -7.30 -9.43 -7.72
C ILE A 193 -7.81 -8.84 -6.40
N ARG A 194 -6.97 -8.82 -5.39
CA ARG A 194 -7.25 -8.14 -4.13
C ARG A 194 -6.83 -6.69 -4.18
N SER A 195 -7.58 -5.84 -3.49
CA SER A 195 -7.33 -4.40 -3.43
C SER A 195 -6.93 -3.94 -2.03
N CYS A 196 -5.93 -3.06 -1.96
CA CYS A 196 -5.54 -2.36 -0.74
C CYS A 196 -5.51 -0.86 -1.00
N VAL A 197 -6.12 -0.07 -0.13
CA VAL A 197 -6.13 1.40 -0.23
C VAL A 197 -5.16 2.00 0.75
N HIS A 198 -4.31 2.91 0.29
CA HIS A 198 -3.38 3.66 1.15
C HIS A 198 -3.95 5.04 1.47
N LEU A 199 -3.97 5.39 2.75
CA LEU A 199 -4.30 6.72 3.27
C LEU A 199 -3.12 7.29 4.05
N ILE A 200 -3.04 8.62 4.11
CA ILE A 200 -2.06 9.36 4.89
C ILE A 200 -2.78 10.29 5.85
N ASN A 201 -2.67 10.06 7.15
CA ASN A 201 -3.13 10.97 8.19
C ASN A 201 -2.12 12.10 8.42
N GLY A 202 -2.58 13.31 8.67
CA GLY A 202 -1.75 14.48 8.96
C GLY A 202 -1.34 15.28 7.72
N LEU A 203 -2.05 15.12 6.60
CA LEU A 203 -1.84 15.97 5.42
C LEU A 203 -2.14 17.44 5.75
N PRO A 204 -1.43 18.40 5.14
CA PRO A 204 -1.67 19.82 5.38
C PRO A 204 -3.13 20.20 5.13
N ASN A 205 -3.68 21.00 6.05
CA ASN A 205 -5.07 21.49 6.03
C ASN A 205 -6.17 20.44 6.24
N GLU A 206 -5.83 19.21 6.63
CA GLU A 206 -6.82 18.22 7.05
C GLU A 206 -7.05 18.25 8.56
N THR A 207 -8.31 18.24 8.97
CA THR A 207 -8.74 18.09 10.36
C THR A 207 -8.79 16.60 10.74
N LEU A 208 -8.85 16.29 12.03
CA LEU A 208 -9.05 14.92 12.52
C LEU A 208 -10.36 14.31 11.98
N GLU A 209 -11.41 15.10 11.85
CA GLU A 209 -12.70 14.68 11.29
C GLU A 209 -12.57 14.30 9.82
N MET A 210 -11.85 15.09 9.02
CA MET A 210 -11.59 14.77 7.61
C MET A 210 -10.81 13.44 7.47
N MET A 211 -9.83 13.21 8.32
CA MET A 211 -9.07 11.96 8.33
C MET A 211 -9.96 10.76 8.71
N LYS A 212 -10.87 10.92 9.70
CA LYS A 212 -11.86 9.90 10.07
C LYS A 212 -12.85 9.63 8.93
N GLU A 213 -13.32 10.68 8.27
CA GLU A 213 -14.25 10.57 7.12
C GLU A 213 -13.58 9.81 5.96
N SER A 214 -12.29 10.05 5.71
CA SER A 214 -11.52 9.32 4.69
C SER A 214 -11.50 7.81 4.96
N VAL A 215 -11.25 7.40 6.19
CA VAL A 215 -11.25 5.97 6.57
C VAL A 215 -12.67 5.39 6.50
N LYS A 216 -13.66 6.10 7.02
CA LYS A 216 -15.07 5.69 6.94
C LYS A 216 -15.52 5.47 5.49
N LYS A 217 -15.17 6.39 4.59
CA LYS A 217 -15.53 6.30 3.17
C LYS A 217 -14.87 5.09 2.50
N VAL A 218 -13.60 4.80 2.82
CA VAL A 218 -12.93 3.60 2.34
C VAL A 218 -13.61 2.34 2.91
N GLY A 219 -14.01 2.35 4.18
CA GLY A 219 -14.78 1.26 4.80
C GLY A 219 -16.11 0.99 4.11
N GLU A 220 -16.84 2.04 3.69
CA GLU A 220 -18.11 1.92 2.93
C GLU A 220 -17.89 1.29 1.55
N VAL A 221 -16.81 1.65 0.86
CA VAL A 221 -16.44 1.06 -0.42
C VAL A 221 -15.92 -0.38 -0.24
N HIS A 222 -15.40 -0.73 0.91
CA HIS A 222 -15.01 -2.08 1.32
C HIS A 222 -13.98 -2.76 0.37
N PRO A 223 -12.76 -2.21 0.19
CA PRO A 223 -11.65 -2.96 -0.41
C PRO A 223 -11.25 -4.12 0.51
N ASP A 224 -10.40 -5.06 0.04
CA ASP A 224 -9.91 -6.17 0.87
C ASP A 224 -9.05 -5.68 2.05
N ALA A 225 -8.34 -4.57 1.88
CA ALA A 225 -7.47 -4.01 2.91
C ALA A 225 -7.35 -2.49 2.85
N ILE A 226 -7.00 -1.91 4.00
CA ILE A 226 -6.60 -0.50 4.13
C ILE A 226 -5.21 -0.43 4.77
N LYS A 227 -4.40 0.54 4.35
CA LYS A 227 -3.10 0.82 4.93
C LYS A 227 -3.03 2.30 5.31
N ILE A 228 -3.11 2.55 6.61
CA ILE A 228 -3.13 3.90 7.16
C ILE A 228 -1.71 4.30 7.54
N HIS A 229 -1.21 5.38 6.95
CA HIS A 229 0.09 5.96 7.23
C HIS A 229 -0.03 7.24 8.04
N MET A 230 0.93 7.50 8.91
CA MET A 230 1.20 8.83 9.43
C MET A 230 2.05 9.59 8.41
N LEU A 231 1.77 10.87 8.20
CA LEU A 231 2.61 11.72 7.37
C LEU A 231 4.01 11.84 7.98
N HIS A 232 5.00 11.54 7.16
CA HIS A 232 6.40 11.84 7.47
C HIS A 232 6.93 12.88 6.47
N VAL A 233 7.31 14.04 6.96
CA VAL A 233 7.95 15.08 6.14
C VAL A 233 9.40 14.67 5.87
N VAL A 234 9.67 14.30 4.63
CA VAL A 234 10.97 13.78 4.20
C VAL A 234 11.85 14.92 3.66
N LYS A 235 13.11 15.01 4.11
CA LYS A 235 14.04 16.10 3.72
C LYS A 235 14.21 16.25 2.20
N ASN A 236 14.24 15.14 1.46
CA ASN A 236 14.46 15.13 0.02
C ASN A 236 13.12 15.10 -0.77
N SER A 237 12.12 15.79 -0.26
CA SER A 237 10.82 15.97 -0.92
C SER A 237 10.49 17.45 -1.04
N ILE A 238 9.64 17.81 -2.00
CA ILE A 238 9.15 19.19 -2.16
C ILE A 238 8.47 19.67 -0.87
N MET A 239 7.66 18.79 -0.24
CA MET A 239 7.04 19.09 1.05
C MET A 239 8.06 19.35 2.15
N GLY A 240 9.19 18.63 2.16
CA GLY A 240 10.27 18.84 3.11
C GLY A 240 10.90 20.21 2.98
N GLU A 241 11.15 20.67 1.75
CA GLU A 241 11.66 22.01 1.47
C GLU A 241 10.65 23.09 1.87
N GLN A 242 9.37 22.89 1.53
CA GLN A 242 8.29 23.81 1.91
C GLN A 242 8.13 23.90 3.43
N TYR A 243 8.21 22.77 4.13
CA TYR A 243 8.09 22.71 5.59
C TYR A 243 9.18 23.51 6.31
N LEU A 244 10.40 23.53 5.78
CA LEU A 244 11.49 24.33 6.35
C LEU A 244 11.24 25.85 6.25
N VAL A 245 10.51 26.28 5.24
CA VAL A 245 10.19 27.71 5.01
C VAL A 245 8.89 28.12 5.72
N SER A 246 7.89 27.26 5.67
CA SER A 246 6.56 27.50 6.22
C SER A 246 6.04 26.23 6.89
N PRO A 247 6.40 25.99 8.16
CA PRO A 247 5.96 24.81 8.89
C PRO A 247 4.44 24.77 9.06
N PHE A 248 3.86 23.58 8.98
CA PHE A 248 2.48 23.30 9.32
C PHE A 248 2.41 22.31 10.50
N PRO A 249 1.30 22.25 11.26
CA PRO A 249 1.16 21.33 12.37
C PRO A 249 1.31 19.86 11.93
N LEU A 250 2.06 19.08 12.69
CA LEU A 250 2.16 17.63 12.55
C LEU A 250 1.45 16.97 13.73
N LEU A 251 0.86 15.80 13.50
CA LEU A 251 0.24 15.02 14.57
C LEU A 251 1.28 14.56 15.59
N GLU A 252 0.98 14.81 16.86
CA GLU A 252 1.74 14.22 17.95
C GLU A 252 1.43 12.72 18.12
N ARG A 253 2.33 12.00 18.75
CA ARG A 253 2.19 10.53 18.88
C ARG A 253 0.85 10.12 19.49
N ASP A 254 0.46 10.71 20.60
CA ASP A 254 -0.73 10.29 21.34
C ASP A 254 -2.01 10.70 20.59
N GLU A 255 -2.01 11.88 19.97
CA GLU A 255 -3.07 12.34 19.07
C GLU A 255 -3.26 11.38 17.86
N TYR A 256 -2.13 10.93 17.27
CA TYR A 256 -2.19 9.93 16.18
C TYR A 256 -2.72 8.58 16.66
N VAL A 257 -2.36 8.12 17.87
CA VAL A 257 -2.88 6.88 18.44
C VAL A 257 -4.38 6.95 18.65
N ASP A 258 -4.90 8.04 19.23
CA ASP A 258 -6.34 8.24 19.44
C ASP A 258 -7.10 8.31 18.11
N LEU A 259 -6.53 8.98 17.12
CA LEU A 259 -7.08 9.02 15.77
C LEU A 259 -7.17 7.61 15.16
N ILE A 260 -6.10 6.83 15.20
CA ILE A 260 -6.09 5.45 14.66
C ILE A 260 -7.10 4.57 15.36
N VAL A 261 -7.23 4.64 16.68
CA VAL A 261 -8.24 3.88 17.42
C VAL A 261 -9.63 4.22 16.91
N SER A 262 -9.96 5.52 16.81
CA SER A 262 -11.27 5.95 16.33
C SER A 262 -11.55 5.56 14.87
N GLN A 263 -10.51 5.55 14.02
CA GLN A 263 -10.60 5.11 12.63
C GLN A 263 -10.86 3.60 12.53
N LEU A 264 -10.13 2.78 13.29
CA LEU A 264 -10.28 1.32 13.30
C LEU A 264 -11.67 0.89 13.79
N GLU A 265 -12.29 1.63 14.70
CA GLU A 265 -13.65 1.38 15.20
C GLU A 265 -14.73 1.59 14.14
N THR A 266 -14.44 2.33 13.06
CA THR A 266 -15.38 2.58 11.96
C THR A 266 -15.26 1.58 10.81
N LEU A 267 -14.20 0.77 10.80
CA LEU A 267 -13.94 -0.17 9.70
C LEU A 267 -14.76 -1.46 9.86
N PRO A 268 -15.18 -2.10 8.75
CA PRO A 268 -15.72 -3.45 8.78
C PRO A 268 -14.74 -4.43 9.43
N MET A 269 -15.24 -5.35 10.25
CA MET A 269 -14.39 -6.29 11.01
C MET A 269 -13.62 -7.27 10.10
N ASP A 270 -14.12 -7.57 8.92
CA ASP A 270 -13.53 -8.46 7.93
C ASP A 270 -12.57 -7.74 6.96
N MET A 271 -12.46 -6.42 7.04
CA MET A 271 -11.49 -5.64 6.25
C MET A 271 -10.11 -5.64 6.96
N MET A 272 -9.06 -5.97 6.21
CA MET A 272 -7.68 -6.05 6.70
C MET A 272 -7.01 -4.69 6.81
#